data_118186bb6407555474d18ad958700abf
#
_entry.id   118186bb6407555474d18ad958700abf
#
_cell.length_a   1.000
_cell.length_b   1.000
_cell.length_c   1.000
_cell.angle_alpha   90.00
_cell.angle_beta   90.00
_cell.angle_gamma   90.00
#
_symmetry.space_group_name_H-M   'P 1'
#
loop_
_entity.id
_entity.type
_entity.pdbx_description
1 polymer ?
#
loop_
_entity_poly.entity_id
_entity_poly.type
_entity_poly.pdbx_seq_one_letter_code
_entity_poly.pdbx_strand_id
1 'polypeptide(L)'
;IMTDAGAISLCKSVAPDMEIHLSTQANTTNGYTAKFWAEQGIKRVVLARETTIDDIKRTKDIVGDSLELEVFVHGAMCISYSGRCLLSNYLSTRDSNRGECVQACRWEYKMTEASREGEPLTMIEDDKGTYVMNSKDMNMLLYLDKLISAGVSSFKIEGRMKSEYYVASTVTAYRRALDDYYKTGIYSPSESLIEELEKTSHRRYTTGFYFGARDTVCLD
;
A
#
# COMPACT_ATOMS: atom_id res chain seq x y z
N ILE A 1 1.52 2.61 -15.61
CA ILE A 1 2.35 2.52 -14.40
C ILE A 1 3.52 1.60 -14.70
N MET A 2 4.75 2.01 -14.38
CA MET A 2 5.98 1.29 -14.70
C MET A 2 6.93 1.26 -13.50
N THR A 3 7.86 0.30 -13.48
CA THR A 3 8.84 0.13 -12.41
C THR A 3 10.28 0.16 -12.93
N ASP A 4 10.50 -0.50 -14.06
CA ASP A 4 11.83 -0.70 -14.63
C ASP A 4 12.32 0.56 -15.33
N ALA A 5 13.51 1.04 -14.96
CA ALA A 5 14.08 2.28 -15.49
C ALA A 5 14.37 2.18 -16.99
N GLY A 6 14.80 1.01 -17.49
CA GLY A 6 15.05 0.79 -18.91
C GLY A 6 13.76 0.83 -19.72
N ALA A 7 12.69 0.18 -19.21
CA ALA A 7 11.36 0.23 -19.83
C ALA A 7 10.79 1.66 -19.83
N ILE A 8 11.01 2.43 -18.77
CA ILE A 8 10.62 3.85 -18.70
C ILE A 8 11.35 4.65 -19.76
N SER A 9 12.68 4.48 -19.87
CA SER A 9 13.49 5.15 -20.87
C SER A 9 13.04 4.81 -22.30
N LEU A 10 12.79 3.54 -22.58
CA LEU A 10 12.30 3.10 -23.89
C LEU A 10 10.91 3.68 -24.18
N CYS A 11 9.99 3.62 -23.22
CA CYS A 11 8.64 4.20 -23.37
C CYS A 11 8.71 5.67 -23.74
N LYS A 12 9.57 6.45 -23.08
CA LYS A 12 9.75 7.87 -23.37
C LYS A 12 10.36 8.13 -24.75
N SER A 13 11.19 7.22 -25.27
CA SER A 13 11.78 7.36 -26.61
C SER A 13 10.76 7.08 -27.72
N VAL A 14 9.81 6.15 -27.51
CA VAL A 14 8.83 5.75 -28.53
C VAL A 14 7.47 6.43 -28.39
N ALA A 15 7.15 6.92 -27.18
CA ALA A 15 5.89 7.60 -26.87
C ALA A 15 6.17 8.77 -25.89
N PRO A 16 6.82 9.85 -26.33
CA PRO A 16 7.29 10.93 -25.50
C PRO A 16 6.18 11.66 -24.72
N ASP A 17 4.99 11.70 -25.30
CA ASP A 17 3.83 12.38 -24.69
C ASP A 17 3.05 11.49 -23.69
N MET A 18 3.45 10.23 -23.55
CA MET A 18 2.79 9.32 -22.63
C MET A 18 3.09 9.68 -21.18
N GLU A 19 2.04 9.93 -20.40
CA GLU A 19 2.17 10.16 -18.97
C GLU A 19 2.55 8.86 -18.25
N ILE A 20 3.65 8.90 -17.52
CA ILE A 20 4.19 7.74 -16.79
C ILE A 20 4.04 7.95 -15.30
N HIS A 21 3.43 6.96 -14.62
CA HIS A 21 3.38 6.85 -13.18
C HIS A 21 4.37 5.78 -12.70
N LEU A 22 5.18 6.12 -11.70
CA LEU A 22 6.12 5.19 -11.11
C LEU A 22 5.42 4.27 -10.11
N SER A 23 5.64 2.97 -10.24
CA SER A 23 5.08 1.99 -9.32
C SER A 23 5.74 2.03 -7.93
N THR A 24 4.99 1.63 -6.90
CA THR A 24 5.52 1.36 -5.55
C THR A 24 6.68 0.35 -5.56
N GLN A 25 6.76 -0.51 -6.56
CA GLN A 25 7.85 -1.47 -6.74
C GLN A 25 9.21 -0.83 -7.05
N ALA A 26 9.24 0.45 -7.40
CA ALA A 26 10.48 1.24 -7.52
C ALA A 26 11.04 1.69 -6.17
N ASN A 27 10.35 1.38 -5.06
CA ASN A 27 10.82 1.64 -3.69
C ASN A 27 11.14 3.11 -3.39
N THR A 28 10.30 4.02 -3.82
CA THR A 28 10.47 5.45 -3.50
C THR A 28 10.01 5.70 -2.06
N THR A 29 10.96 5.94 -1.17
CA THR A 29 10.75 6.15 0.28
C THR A 29 11.13 7.54 0.76
N ASN A 30 11.69 8.40 -0.09
CA ASN A 30 12.17 9.71 0.30
C ASN A 30 12.09 10.73 -0.83
N GLY A 31 12.15 12.01 -0.46
CA GLY A 31 11.98 13.12 -1.39
C GLY A 31 13.09 13.26 -2.44
N TYR A 32 14.32 12.85 -2.15
CA TYR A 32 15.41 12.93 -3.13
C TYR A 32 15.24 11.90 -4.24
N THR A 33 14.82 10.67 -3.91
CA THR A 33 14.45 9.66 -4.91
C THR A 33 13.24 10.11 -5.73
N ALA A 34 12.23 10.70 -5.08
CA ALA A 34 11.06 11.25 -5.77
C ALA A 34 11.46 12.37 -6.74
N LYS A 35 12.34 13.28 -6.31
CA LYS A 35 12.88 14.37 -7.15
C LYS A 35 13.64 13.83 -8.36
N PHE A 36 14.50 12.83 -8.16
CA PHE A 36 15.18 12.17 -9.28
C PHE A 36 14.18 11.69 -10.34
N TRP A 37 13.10 11.02 -9.92
CA TRP A 37 12.10 10.55 -10.86
C TRP A 37 11.31 11.69 -11.53
N ALA A 38 11.02 12.78 -10.81
CA ALA A 38 10.43 13.97 -11.40
C ALA A 38 11.32 14.55 -12.51
N GLU A 39 12.64 14.64 -12.27
CA GLU A 39 13.63 15.08 -13.26
C GLU A 39 13.71 14.14 -14.47
N GLN A 40 13.39 12.85 -14.28
CA GLN A 40 13.19 11.91 -15.37
C GLN A 40 11.83 12.07 -16.08
N GLY A 41 11.01 13.07 -15.74
CA GLY A 41 9.72 13.37 -16.35
C GLY A 41 8.61 12.39 -15.96
N ILE A 42 8.73 11.73 -14.81
CA ILE A 42 7.60 11.00 -14.18
C ILE A 42 6.61 12.02 -13.63
N LYS A 43 5.31 11.77 -13.85
CA LYS A 43 4.22 12.68 -13.40
C LYS A 43 3.69 12.35 -12.03
N ARG A 44 3.68 11.06 -11.67
CA ARG A 44 3.17 10.58 -10.39
C ARG A 44 4.04 9.44 -9.86
N VAL A 45 4.30 9.46 -8.57
CA VAL A 45 5.01 8.37 -7.88
C VAL A 45 4.09 7.73 -6.86
N VAL A 46 3.93 6.40 -6.95
CA VAL A 46 3.33 5.61 -5.88
C VAL A 46 4.40 5.34 -4.84
N LEU A 47 4.33 6.02 -3.71
CA LEU A 47 5.29 5.86 -2.62
C LEU A 47 5.29 4.44 -2.07
N ALA A 48 6.41 4.01 -1.52
CA ALA A 48 6.52 2.74 -0.84
C ALA A 48 5.60 2.73 0.40
N ARG A 49 5.05 1.56 0.76
CA ARG A 49 4.14 1.41 1.91
C ARG A 49 4.80 1.65 3.26
N GLU A 50 6.12 1.66 3.28
CA GLU A 50 6.96 1.87 4.45
C GLU A 50 7.16 3.35 4.82
N THR A 51 6.60 4.30 4.03
CA THR A 51 6.70 5.73 4.29
C THR A 51 5.74 6.15 5.40
N THR A 52 6.23 7.03 6.29
CA THR A 52 5.42 7.71 7.30
C THR A 52 4.77 8.98 6.74
N ILE A 53 3.77 9.53 7.45
CA ILE A 53 3.17 10.84 7.09
C ILE A 53 4.24 11.94 7.06
N ASP A 54 5.22 11.90 7.96
CA ASP A 54 6.29 12.89 7.98
C ASP A 54 7.26 12.74 6.79
N ASP A 55 7.52 11.51 6.34
CA ASP A 55 8.29 11.27 5.12
C ASP A 55 7.54 11.78 3.88
N ILE A 56 6.21 11.61 3.84
CA ILE A 56 5.36 12.14 2.76
C ILE A 56 5.44 13.66 2.72
N LYS A 57 5.28 14.34 3.86
CA LYS A 57 5.40 15.81 3.96
C LYS A 57 6.76 16.30 3.47
N ARG A 58 7.86 15.70 3.99
CA ARG A 58 9.22 16.04 3.54
C ARG A 58 9.41 15.79 2.06
N THR A 59 8.82 14.72 1.52
CA THR A 59 8.86 14.43 0.09
C THR A 59 8.15 15.52 -0.68
N LYS A 60 6.93 15.92 -0.26
CA LYS A 60 6.16 16.99 -0.89
C LYS A 60 6.90 18.33 -0.83
N ASP A 61 7.55 18.65 0.29
CA ASP A 61 8.36 19.86 0.44
C ASP A 61 9.52 19.92 -0.59
N ILE A 62 10.12 18.76 -0.89
CA ILE A 62 11.24 18.67 -1.83
C ILE A 62 10.78 18.74 -3.28
N VAL A 63 9.68 18.04 -3.63
CA VAL A 63 9.23 17.93 -5.02
C VAL A 63 8.23 19.03 -5.43
N GLY A 64 7.60 19.67 -4.47
CA GLY A 64 6.59 20.71 -4.71
C GLY A 64 5.45 20.20 -5.61
N ASP A 65 5.09 21.02 -6.61
CA ASP A 65 4.05 20.69 -7.58
C ASP A 65 4.56 20.01 -8.86
N SER A 66 5.85 19.73 -8.91
CA SER A 66 6.46 19.05 -10.06
C SER A 66 6.11 17.57 -10.16
N LEU A 67 5.63 16.97 -9.06
CA LEU A 67 5.34 15.55 -8.95
C LEU A 67 4.09 15.31 -8.09
N GLU A 68 3.19 14.48 -8.59
CA GLU A 68 2.07 13.99 -7.80
C GLU A 68 2.48 12.80 -6.93
N LEU A 69 2.01 12.80 -5.69
CA LEU A 69 2.24 11.70 -4.75
C LEU A 69 1.00 10.83 -4.64
N GLU A 70 1.15 9.55 -4.88
CA GLU A 70 0.13 8.53 -4.68
C GLU A 70 0.53 7.60 -3.55
N VAL A 71 -0.41 7.23 -2.68
CA VAL A 71 -0.17 6.34 -1.56
C VAL A 71 -1.27 5.30 -1.44
N PHE A 72 -0.93 4.11 -0.91
CA PHE A 72 -1.94 3.12 -0.56
C PHE A 72 -2.73 3.56 0.68
N VAL A 73 -4.05 3.36 0.65
CA VAL A 73 -4.93 3.71 1.77
C VAL A 73 -5.79 2.55 2.25
N HIS A 74 -5.89 1.48 1.46
CA HIS A 74 -6.72 0.32 1.84
C HIS A 74 -6.24 -0.97 1.20
N GLY A 75 -6.47 -2.07 1.91
CA GLY A 75 -6.27 -3.44 1.43
C GLY A 75 -5.00 -4.11 1.91
N ALA A 76 -4.64 -5.18 1.23
CA ALA A 76 -3.56 -6.07 1.66
C ALA A 76 -2.19 -5.38 1.74
N MET A 77 -1.56 -5.45 2.92
CA MET A 77 -0.14 -5.12 3.07
C MET A 77 0.74 -6.28 2.60
N CYS A 78 1.86 -5.96 1.99
CA CYS A 78 2.89 -6.94 1.64
C CYS A 78 3.76 -7.24 2.86
N ILE A 79 4.11 -8.52 3.08
CA ILE A 79 5.05 -8.92 4.13
C ILE A 79 6.48 -8.45 3.83
N SER A 80 6.81 -8.36 2.55
CA SER A 80 8.13 -7.92 2.11
C SER A 80 8.15 -6.43 1.84
N TYR A 81 9.34 -5.86 1.92
CA TYR A 81 9.58 -4.49 1.46
C TYR A 81 9.02 -4.28 0.06
N SER A 82 8.43 -3.13 -0.21
CA SER A 82 7.66 -2.85 -1.42
C SER A 82 8.35 -3.34 -2.71
N GLY A 83 7.72 -4.28 -3.40
CA GLY A 83 8.20 -4.83 -4.67
C GLY A 83 9.36 -5.85 -4.59
N ARG A 84 9.74 -6.32 -3.40
CA ARG A 84 10.92 -7.19 -3.21
C ARG A 84 10.56 -8.60 -2.73
N CYS A 85 9.41 -9.15 -3.12
CA CYS A 85 8.96 -10.47 -2.70
C CYS A 85 9.12 -11.51 -3.83
N LEU A 86 9.77 -12.64 -3.52
CA LEU A 86 9.89 -13.79 -4.41
C LEU A 86 8.99 -14.96 -4.00
N LEU A 87 8.28 -14.88 -2.86
CA LEU A 87 7.54 -16.00 -2.30
C LEU A 87 6.46 -16.54 -3.25
N SER A 88 5.72 -15.65 -3.92
CA SER A 88 4.70 -16.02 -4.88
C SER A 88 5.28 -16.76 -6.09
N ASN A 89 6.39 -16.27 -6.61
CA ASN A 89 7.08 -16.91 -7.74
C ASN A 89 7.62 -18.30 -7.33
N TYR A 90 8.27 -18.38 -6.17
CA TYR A 90 8.86 -19.62 -5.66
C TYR A 90 7.81 -20.71 -5.43
N LEU A 91 6.64 -20.36 -4.86
CA LEU A 91 5.62 -21.34 -4.50
C LEU A 91 4.59 -21.63 -5.61
N SER A 92 4.44 -20.74 -6.59
CA SER A 92 3.35 -20.85 -7.58
C SER A 92 3.76 -20.49 -9.01
N THR A 93 5.03 -20.19 -9.26
CA THR A 93 5.55 -19.70 -10.54
C THR A 93 4.93 -18.37 -11.02
N ARG A 94 4.08 -17.72 -10.21
CA ARG A 94 3.43 -16.45 -10.52
C ARG A 94 4.22 -15.30 -9.91
N ASP A 95 4.67 -14.40 -10.78
CA ASP A 95 5.56 -13.31 -10.39
C ASP A 95 4.78 -12.14 -9.78
N SER A 96 5.01 -11.88 -8.50
CA SER A 96 4.42 -10.74 -7.80
C SER A 96 4.86 -9.39 -8.39
N ASN A 97 6.06 -9.32 -8.98
CA ASN A 97 6.58 -8.11 -9.61
C ASN A 97 5.86 -7.80 -10.94
N ARG A 98 5.24 -8.80 -11.55
CA ARG A 98 4.35 -8.62 -12.71
C ARG A 98 2.89 -8.41 -12.31
N GLY A 99 2.64 -8.27 -11.01
CA GLY A 99 1.30 -8.11 -10.48
C GLY A 99 0.52 -9.42 -10.41
N GLU A 100 1.14 -10.60 -10.43
CA GLU A 100 0.50 -11.92 -10.41
C GLU A 100 0.57 -12.58 -9.02
N CYS A 101 0.81 -11.79 -7.97
CA CYS A 101 0.96 -12.28 -6.61
C CYS A 101 -0.26 -13.11 -6.17
N VAL A 102 -0.02 -14.35 -5.75
CA VAL A 102 -1.03 -15.24 -5.17
C VAL A 102 -1.26 -15.02 -3.68
N GLN A 103 -0.56 -14.03 -3.10
CA GLN A 103 -0.60 -13.74 -1.66
C GLN A 103 -0.20 -14.95 -0.80
N ALA A 104 0.82 -15.69 -1.21
CA ALA A 104 1.29 -16.87 -0.51
C ALA A 104 1.66 -16.60 0.96
N CYS A 105 2.13 -15.38 1.29
CA CYS A 105 2.39 -14.97 2.67
C CYS A 105 1.15 -15.01 3.59
N ARG A 106 -0.05 -15.22 3.04
CA ARG A 106 -1.32 -15.30 3.75
C ARG A 106 -1.86 -16.71 3.88
N TRP A 107 -1.13 -17.70 3.35
CA TRP A 107 -1.48 -19.11 3.51
C TRP A 107 -1.09 -19.59 4.90
N GLU A 108 -1.71 -20.67 5.35
CA GLU A 108 -1.30 -21.36 6.57
C GLU A 108 -0.04 -22.18 6.30
N TYR A 109 0.96 -22.04 7.17
CA TYR A 109 2.22 -22.78 7.10
C TYR A 109 2.48 -23.49 8.41
N LYS A 110 3.02 -24.72 8.31
CA LYS A 110 3.64 -25.42 9.42
C LYS A 110 5.15 -25.44 9.17
N MET A 111 5.89 -24.83 10.07
CA MET A 111 7.36 -24.84 10.01
C MET A 111 7.91 -25.90 10.96
N THR A 112 8.86 -26.70 10.49
CA THR A 112 9.61 -27.64 11.32
C THR A 112 11.08 -27.32 11.24
N GLU A 113 11.76 -27.35 12.38
CA GLU A 113 13.21 -27.29 12.41
C GLU A 113 13.78 -28.68 12.12
N ALA A 114 14.76 -28.78 11.21
CA ALA A 114 15.30 -30.06 10.76
C ALA A 114 15.98 -30.89 11.89
N SER A 115 16.41 -30.21 12.97
CA SER A 115 17.00 -30.88 14.15
C SER A 115 15.95 -31.34 15.19
N ARG A 116 14.66 -30.94 15.00
CA ARG A 116 13.54 -31.24 15.88
C ARG A 116 12.40 -31.89 15.09
N GLU A 117 12.66 -33.03 14.52
CA GLU A 117 11.65 -33.79 13.77
C GLU A 117 10.47 -34.14 14.68
N GLY A 118 9.26 -33.67 14.28
CA GLY A 118 8.00 -33.98 14.98
C GLY A 118 7.43 -32.86 15.82
N GLU A 119 8.11 -31.72 16.02
CA GLU A 119 7.57 -30.54 16.69
C GLU A 119 7.36 -29.38 15.68
N PRO A 120 6.19 -29.30 15.04
CA PRO A 120 5.93 -28.17 14.14
C PRO A 120 5.86 -26.87 14.94
N LEU A 121 6.67 -25.90 14.53
CA LEU A 121 6.55 -24.52 15.01
C LEU A 121 5.30 -23.92 14.35
N THR A 122 4.23 -23.82 15.12
CA THR A 122 3.02 -23.14 14.67
C THR A 122 3.27 -21.63 14.74
N MET A 123 3.20 -20.95 13.61
CA MET A 123 3.28 -19.49 13.58
C MET A 123 1.88 -18.94 13.85
N ILE A 124 1.66 -18.47 15.07
CA ILE A 124 0.40 -17.86 15.51
C ILE A 124 0.65 -16.37 15.72
N GLU A 125 -0.28 -15.54 15.26
CA GLU A 125 -0.35 -14.14 15.65
C GLU A 125 -1.05 -14.03 17.00
N ASP A 126 -0.42 -13.39 17.98
CA ASP A 126 -1.03 -13.01 19.23
C ASP A 126 -0.90 -11.49 19.46
N ASP A 127 -1.51 -10.99 20.53
CA ASP A 127 -1.56 -9.56 20.87
C ASP A 127 -0.18 -8.91 21.15
N LYS A 128 0.91 -9.66 21.05
CA LYS A 128 2.27 -9.23 21.43
C LYS A 128 3.28 -9.18 20.29
N GLY A 129 2.95 -9.67 19.08
CA GLY A 129 3.93 -9.65 18.01
C GLY A 129 3.43 -10.11 16.64
N THR A 130 4.02 -9.51 15.61
CA THR A 130 3.79 -9.88 14.22
C THR A 130 4.66 -11.06 13.88
N TYR A 131 4.04 -12.16 13.54
CA TYR A 131 4.73 -13.37 13.08
C TYR A 131 4.90 -13.33 11.57
N VAL A 132 6.01 -13.88 11.13
CA VAL A 132 6.73 -13.65 9.86
C VAL A 132 5.88 -13.71 8.57
N MET A 133 4.62 -14.15 8.59
CA MET A 133 3.85 -14.38 7.36
C MET A 133 2.40 -13.86 7.38
N ASN A 134 2.01 -13.01 8.31
CA ASN A 134 0.62 -12.58 8.43
C ASN A 134 0.43 -11.06 8.53
N SER A 135 0.75 -10.32 7.46
CA SER A 135 0.50 -8.87 7.46
C SER A 135 -1.00 -8.54 7.50
N LYS A 136 -1.34 -7.58 8.35
CA LYS A 136 -2.70 -7.01 8.49
C LYS A 136 -3.13 -6.31 7.19
N ASP A 137 -4.42 -5.99 7.07
CA ASP A 137 -4.91 -5.17 5.97
C ASP A 137 -4.87 -3.70 6.37
N MET A 138 -4.50 -2.82 5.44
CA MET A 138 -4.48 -1.38 5.67
C MET A 138 -5.90 -0.81 5.61
N ASN A 139 -6.21 0.12 6.53
CA ASN A 139 -7.41 0.94 6.46
C ASN A 139 -7.09 2.36 6.99
N MET A 140 -7.09 3.32 6.09
CA MET A 140 -6.83 4.73 6.39
C MET A 140 -8.09 5.61 6.32
N LEU A 141 -9.28 5.01 6.27
CA LEU A 141 -10.54 5.76 6.12
C LEU A 141 -10.67 6.86 7.18
N LEU A 142 -10.25 6.62 8.42
CA LEU A 142 -10.36 7.59 9.51
C LEU A 142 -9.32 8.74 9.44
N TYR A 143 -8.33 8.64 8.55
CA TYR A 143 -7.14 9.52 8.56
C TYR A 143 -6.78 10.10 7.19
N LEU A 144 -7.72 10.14 6.23
CA LEU A 144 -7.42 10.68 4.89
C LEU A 144 -7.08 12.17 4.93
N ASP A 145 -7.67 12.93 5.85
CA ASP A 145 -7.36 14.35 6.07
C ASP A 145 -5.86 14.58 6.34
N LYS A 146 -5.24 13.68 7.10
CA LYS A 146 -3.80 13.73 7.39
C LYS A 146 -2.94 13.50 6.15
N LEU A 147 -3.37 12.59 5.27
CA LEU A 147 -2.69 12.33 4.01
C LEU A 147 -2.89 13.47 3.01
N ILE A 148 -4.11 14.03 2.94
CA ILE A 148 -4.40 15.22 2.13
C ILE A 148 -3.54 16.38 2.59
N SER A 149 -3.49 16.64 3.90
CA SER A 149 -2.67 17.71 4.50
C SER A 149 -1.17 17.47 4.31
N ALA A 150 -0.74 16.23 4.12
CA ALA A 150 0.64 15.89 3.79
C ALA A 150 0.99 16.09 2.30
N GLY A 151 0.01 16.48 1.46
CA GLY A 151 0.22 16.77 0.04
C GLY A 151 0.04 15.56 -0.88
N VAL A 152 -0.67 14.52 -0.43
CA VAL A 152 -1.03 13.38 -1.28
C VAL A 152 -2.09 13.78 -2.28
N SER A 153 -1.87 13.47 -3.55
CA SER A 153 -2.77 13.79 -4.67
C SER A 153 -3.66 12.63 -5.08
N SER A 154 -3.27 11.39 -4.76
CA SER A 154 -3.98 10.18 -5.21
C SER A 154 -3.96 9.09 -4.14
N PHE A 155 -5.11 8.46 -3.93
CA PHE A 155 -5.29 7.36 -3.00
C PHE A 155 -5.48 6.04 -3.73
N LYS A 156 -4.69 5.04 -3.37
CA LYS A 156 -4.69 3.72 -3.98
C LYS A 156 -5.30 2.67 -3.08
N ILE A 157 -6.26 1.94 -3.61
CA ILE A 157 -6.91 0.80 -2.95
C ILE A 157 -6.35 -0.49 -3.56
N GLU A 158 -5.88 -1.41 -2.72
CA GLU A 158 -5.50 -2.76 -3.14
C GLU A 158 -6.71 -3.70 -3.03
N GLY A 159 -7.12 -4.27 -4.13
CA GLY A 159 -8.28 -5.16 -4.19
C GLY A 159 -8.20 -6.21 -5.28
N ARG A 160 -7.02 -6.41 -5.90
CA ARG A 160 -6.87 -7.28 -7.07
C ARG A 160 -7.34 -8.72 -6.83
N MET A 161 -7.03 -9.29 -5.67
CA MET A 161 -7.41 -10.66 -5.29
C MET A 161 -8.70 -10.70 -4.47
N LYS A 162 -9.45 -9.60 -4.43
CA LYS A 162 -10.69 -9.47 -3.69
C LYS A 162 -11.91 -9.57 -4.64
N SER A 163 -13.09 -9.78 -4.06
CA SER A 163 -14.34 -9.83 -4.80
C SER A 163 -14.74 -8.45 -5.36
N GLU A 164 -15.62 -8.45 -6.36
CA GLU A 164 -16.21 -7.22 -6.90
C GLU A 164 -16.95 -6.44 -5.81
N TYR A 165 -17.66 -7.14 -4.92
CA TYR A 165 -18.33 -6.52 -3.78
C TYR A 165 -17.37 -5.77 -2.88
N TYR A 166 -16.21 -6.38 -2.54
CA TYR A 166 -15.17 -5.72 -1.75
C TYR A 166 -14.70 -4.42 -2.41
N VAL A 167 -14.41 -4.46 -3.71
CA VAL A 167 -13.95 -3.28 -4.43
C VAL A 167 -15.03 -2.20 -4.46
N ALA A 168 -16.26 -2.58 -4.75
CA ALA A 168 -17.40 -1.64 -4.81
C ALA A 168 -17.65 -0.98 -3.45
N SER A 169 -17.74 -1.76 -2.37
CA SER A 169 -17.96 -1.23 -1.00
C SER A 169 -16.80 -0.33 -0.56
N THR A 170 -15.56 -0.78 -0.77
CA THR A 170 -14.38 0.00 -0.36
C THR A 170 -14.31 1.32 -1.12
N VAL A 171 -14.40 1.29 -2.44
CA VAL A 171 -14.35 2.52 -3.27
C VAL A 171 -15.49 3.47 -2.90
N THR A 172 -16.70 2.94 -2.66
CA THR A 172 -17.85 3.75 -2.27
C THR A 172 -17.62 4.42 -0.93
N ALA A 173 -17.10 3.71 0.08
CA ALA A 173 -16.84 4.27 1.41
C ALA A 173 -15.81 5.42 1.32
N TYR A 174 -14.69 5.18 0.65
CA TYR A 174 -13.66 6.21 0.46
C TYR A 174 -14.16 7.40 -0.36
N ARG A 175 -14.92 7.15 -1.44
CA ARG A 175 -15.46 8.23 -2.27
C ARG A 175 -16.43 9.12 -1.50
N ARG A 176 -17.36 8.53 -0.74
CA ARG A 176 -18.32 9.29 0.07
C ARG A 176 -17.62 10.11 1.15
N ALA A 177 -16.65 9.53 1.87
CA ALA A 177 -15.90 10.26 2.88
C ALA A 177 -15.16 11.48 2.29
N LEU A 178 -14.59 11.34 1.08
CA LEU A 178 -13.94 12.44 0.38
C LEU A 178 -14.94 13.49 -0.14
N ASP A 179 -16.07 13.06 -0.70
CA ASP A 179 -17.11 13.98 -1.20
C ASP A 179 -17.68 14.83 -0.07
N ASP A 180 -17.94 14.21 1.11
CA ASP A 180 -18.40 14.92 2.29
C ASP A 180 -17.35 15.91 2.80
N TYR A 181 -16.09 15.49 2.84
CA TYR A 181 -14.99 16.39 3.21
C TYR A 181 -14.85 17.59 2.27
N TYR A 182 -14.86 17.38 0.97
CA TYR A 182 -14.75 18.49 0.00
C TYR A 182 -15.99 19.40 0.01
N LYS A 183 -17.14 18.88 0.39
CA LYS A 183 -18.37 19.67 0.52
C LYS A 183 -18.41 20.50 1.80
N THR A 184 -17.93 19.95 2.92
CA THR A 184 -18.09 20.56 4.26
C THR A 184 -16.83 21.21 4.79
N GLY A 185 -15.66 20.85 4.27
CA GLY A 185 -14.35 21.24 4.83
C GLY A 185 -13.98 20.49 6.12
N ILE A 186 -14.84 19.61 6.63
CA ILE A 186 -14.63 18.86 7.87
C ILE A 186 -14.52 17.38 7.55
N TYR A 187 -13.40 16.74 7.92
CA TYR A 187 -13.23 15.31 7.75
C TYR A 187 -13.80 14.55 8.94
N SER A 188 -14.93 13.91 8.73
CA SER A 188 -15.64 13.12 9.75
C SER A 188 -16.41 11.98 9.07
N PRO A 189 -15.72 10.88 8.68
CA PRO A 189 -16.40 9.75 8.06
C PRO A 189 -17.44 9.17 9.02
N SER A 190 -18.63 8.87 8.49
CA SER A 190 -19.74 8.35 9.29
C SER A 190 -19.46 6.91 9.73
N GLU A 191 -20.04 6.53 10.87
CA GLU A 191 -19.96 5.17 11.40
C GLU A 191 -20.46 4.12 10.38
N SER A 192 -21.50 4.44 9.62
CA SER A 192 -22.02 3.56 8.58
C SER A 192 -21.01 3.24 7.47
N LEU A 193 -20.04 4.13 7.17
CA LEU A 193 -18.97 3.85 6.22
C LEU A 193 -17.91 2.89 6.82
N ILE A 194 -17.67 2.99 8.13
CA ILE A 194 -16.77 2.09 8.85
C ILE A 194 -17.38 0.69 8.87
N GLU A 195 -18.65 0.60 9.29
CA GLU A 195 -19.39 -0.67 9.31
C GLU A 195 -19.47 -1.34 7.92
N GLU A 196 -19.57 -0.55 6.85
CA GLU A 196 -19.59 -1.09 5.49
C GLU A 196 -18.26 -1.77 5.12
N LEU A 197 -17.14 -1.21 5.56
CA LEU A 197 -15.83 -1.84 5.36
C LEU A 197 -15.67 -3.13 6.18
N GLU A 198 -16.21 -3.18 7.40
CA GLU A 198 -16.17 -4.35 8.27
C GLU A 198 -16.97 -5.54 7.71
N LYS A 199 -17.97 -5.30 6.84
CA LYS A 199 -18.73 -6.37 6.17
C LYS A 199 -17.95 -7.10 5.09
N THR A 200 -16.86 -6.54 4.64
CA THR A 200 -16.03 -7.15 3.60
C THR A 200 -15.04 -8.15 4.20
N SER A 201 -14.60 -9.12 3.41
CA SER A 201 -13.58 -10.08 3.89
C SER A 201 -12.21 -9.41 4.00
N HIS A 202 -11.77 -9.18 5.22
CA HIS A 202 -10.49 -8.55 5.53
C HIS A 202 -9.81 -9.24 6.72
N ARG A 203 -8.52 -8.98 6.93
CA ARG A 203 -7.80 -9.25 8.17
C ARG A 203 -7.94 -8.05 9.10
N ARG A 204 -7.51 -8.19 10.37
CA ARG A 204 -7.45 -7.03 11.29
C ARG A 204 -6.85 -5.83 10.56
N TYR A 205 -7.47 -4.67 10.74
CA TYR A 205 -7.01 -3.45 10.13
C TYR A 205 -5.81 -2.84 10.86
N THR A 206 -5.01 -2.09 10.11
CA THR A 206 -3.86 -1.32 10.58
C THR A 206 -3.73 -0.04 9.75
N THR A 207 -3.10 0.97 10.29
CA THR A 207 -2.70 2.17 9.56
C THR A 207 -1.37 1.99 8.80
N GLY A 208 -0.81 0.78 8.77
CA GLY A 208 0.50 0.52 8.17
C GLY A 208 1.62 1.26 8.91
N PHE A 209 2.50 1.89 8.15
CA PHE A 209 3.63 2.64 8.70
C PHE A 209 3.39 4.14 8.84
N TYR A 210 2.19 4.65 8.51
CA TYR A 210 1.93 6.09 8.45
C TYR A 210 2.18 6.83 9.75
N PHE A 211 1.95 6.20 10.90
CA PHE A 211 2.19 6.78 12.22
C PHE A 211 3.48 6.26 12.88
N GLY A 212 4.35 5.58 12.14
CA GLY A 212 5.60 4.99 12.61
C GLY A 212 5.48 3.51 12.97
N ALA A 213 6.63 2.81 13.01
CA ALA A 213 6.67 1.35 13.22
C ALA A 213 6.19 0.90 14.62
N ARG A 214 6.12 1.83 15.60
CA ARG A 214 5.63 1.54 16.96
C ARG A 214 4.13 1.80 17.12
N ASP A 215 3.53 2.53 16.18
CA ASP A 215 2.14 2.95 16.20
C ASP A 215 1.32 2.25 15.11
N THR A 216 1.65 0.99 14.84
CA THR A 216 0.71 0.13 14.12
C THR A 216 -0.49 -0.09 15.06
N VAL A 217 -1.30 0.97 15.18
CA VAL A 217 -2.51 0.95 15.97
C VAL A 217 -3.39 -0.15 15.38
N CYS A 218 -3.60 -1.20 16.18
CA CYS A 218 -4.75 -2.07 15.93
C CYS A 218 -5.97 -1.18 16.11
N LEU A 219 -6.73 -1.00 15.06
CA LEU A 219 -8.09 -0.51 15.18
C LEU A 219 -8.87 -1.71 15.71
N ASP A 220 -8.97 -1.84 17.04
CA ASP A 220 -9.86 -2.77 17.71
C ASP A 220 -11.30 -2.30 17.57
#